data_a3f3563df94ec8d7ca03b905c262fcd3
#
_entry.id   a3f3563df94ec8d7ca03b905c262fcd3
#
_cell.length_a   1.000
_cell.length_b   1.000
_cell.length_c   1.000
_cell.angle_alpha   90.00
_cell.angle_beta   90.00
_cell.angle_gamma   90.00
#
_symmetry.space_group_name_H-M   'P 1'
#
loop_
_entity.id
_entity.type
_entity.pdbx_description
1 polymer ?
#
loop_
_entity_poly.entity_id
_entity_poly.type
_entity_poly.pdbx_seq_one_letter_code
_entity_poly.pdbx_strand_id
1 'polypeptide(L)'
;MRRAFRSWQQDPLLRGVIRNSSYLFSSTSITALLSLLQGIFAARLLGDESFGVLATIIVFVSSIHRLLSFRMNELMVKYLAESKDRQAAAIVKAAGLTEALTSLLAFLVLVLLAPWAAQHLAKDPSTAPLFIFYGLVLFANLTYETALGVLQGGDLFSRQAQINLIQGILTAGLILLAYVLKWGMAQVLLAYLLGKVFAGLGTTWLALRSCNRILGKGWWQVPLKTVGNWSELRHFAISTNLHGTANLVFRDSELLFISFLRSPVESGYFRIAQGVINLVMLPIEPFIAPTYAEISRTIAQKEWFASRRLLKRVSILAAAWTLPVAGFLALFGYWLIPLLYGAEYRPAYPAMLILLAGYGFASIFHWNRPLLLALGMPSFPLRVSTITGLVKTLLTLFLLPLFGYLIEAAILSGYFLASIGVNVWRGLREVDTRMKSPSQVEIAHKA
;
A
#
# COMPACT_ATOMS: atom_id res chain seq x y z
N MET A 1 -18.34 -12.44 -24.47
CA MET A 1 -17.77 -12.58 -23.13
C MET A 1 -17.41 -14.04 -22.75
N ARG A 2 -18.33 -15.02 -22.77
CA ARG A 2 -18.04 -16.42 -22.37
C ARG A 2 -16.92 -17.12 -23.17
N ARG A 3 -16.78 -16.84 -24.49
CA ARG A 3 -15.71 -17.42 -25.33
C ARG A 3 -14.32 -16.82 -25.03
N ALA A 4 -14.22 -15.52 -24.78
CA ALA A 4 -12.97 -14.87 -24.38
C ALA A 4 -12.52 -15.31 -22.97
N PHE A 5 -13.46 -15.52 -22.05
CA PHE A 5 -13.15 -16.04 -20.72
C PHE A 5 -12.65 -17.51 -20.75
N ARG A 6 -13.19 -18.34 -21.66
CA ARG A 6 -12.74 -19.72 -21.86
C ARG A 6 -11.35 -19.80 -22.51
N SER A 7 -11.02 -18.91 -23.47
CA SER A 7 -9.67 -18.88 -24.07
C SER A 7 -8.60 -18.43 -23.07
N TRP A 8 -8.94 -17.54 -22.12
CA TRP A 8 -8.05 -17.12 -21.03
C TRP A 8 -7.78 -18.26 -20.02
N GLN A 9 -8.76 -19.14 -19.79
CA GLN A 9 -8.56 -20.30 -18.92
C GLN A 9 -7.67 -21.40 -19.54
N GLN A 10 -7.45 -21.35 -20.85
CA GLN A 10 -6.63 -22.35 -21.56
C GLN A 10 -5.15 -21.93 -21.71
N ASP A 11 -4.83 -20.65 -21.51
CA ASP A 11 -3.45 -20.17 -21.53
C ASP A 11 -2.74 -20.48 -20.19
N PRO A 12 -1.67 -21.31 -20.18
CA PRO A 12 -0.96 -21.70 -18.96
C PRO A 12 -0.39 -20.51 -18.18
N LEU A 13 0.09 -19.45 -18.88
CA LEU A 13 0.64 -18.24 -18.27
C LEU A 13 -0.45 -17.43 -17.58
N LEU A 14 -1.58 -17.21 -18.26
CA LEU A 14 -2.73 -16.51 -17.69
C LEU A 14 -3.37 -17.29 -16.53
N ARG A 15 -3.42 -18.60 -16.60
CA ARG A 15 -3.89 -19.45 -15.50
C ARG A 15 -3.01 -19.29 -14.24
N GLY A 16 -1.69 -19.24 -14.41
CA GLY A 16 -0.74 -18.96 -13.33
C GLY A 16 -1.00 -17.59 -12.67
N VAL A 17 -1.10 -16.55 -13.49
CA VAL A 17 -1.39 -15.17 -13.01
C VAL A 17 -2.72 -15.10 -12.27
N ILE A 18 -3.80 -15.63 -12.84
CA ILE A 18 -5.14 -15.61 -12.21
C ILE A 18 -5.12 -16.37 -10.89
N ARG A 19 -4.51 -17.56 -10.85
CA ARG A 19 -4.42 -18.37 -9.62
C ARG A 19 -3.63 -17.65 -8.54
N ASN A 20 -2.46 -17.11 -8.87
CA ASN A 20 -1.61 -16.41 -7.89
C ASN A 20 -2.28 -15.11 -7.41
N SER A 21 -2.92 -14.36 -8.31
CA SER A 21 -3.70 -13.16 -7.94
C SER A 21 -4.90 -13.50 -7.07
N SER A 22 -5.60 -14.62 -7.31
CA SER A 22 -6.76 -15.00 -6.49
C SER A 22 -6.37 -15.41 -5.07
N TYR A 23 -5.23 -16.07 -4.87
CA TYR A 23 -4.72 -16.37 -3.53
C TYR A 23 -4.40 -15.10 -2.74
N LEU A 24 -3.66 -14.17 -3.37
CA LEU A 24 -3.32 -12.89 -2.75
C LEU A 24 -4.58 -12.06 -2.49
N PHE A 25 -5.51 -12.01 -3.43
CA PHE A 25 -6.76 -11.27 -3.28
C PHE A 25 -7.59 -11.78 -2.09
N SER A 26 -7.82 -13.09 -2.03
CA SER A 26 -8.60 -13.68 -0.93
C SER A 26 -7.94 -13.44 0.41
N SER A 27 -6.62 -13.64 0.49
CA SER A 27 -5.84 -13.36 1.69
C SER A 27 -5.89 -11.89 2.08
N THR A 28 -5.69 -10.96 1.14
CA THR A 28 -5.72 -9.50 1.38
C THR A 28 -7.11 -9.05 1.84
N SER A 29 -8.17 -9.56 1.24
CA SER A 29 -9.56 -9.24 1.63
C SER A 29 -9.86 -9.70 3.06
N ILE A 30 -9.51 -10.93 3.41
CA ILE A 30 -9.71 -11.43 4.77
C ILE A 30 -8.85 -10.66 5.77
N THR A 31 -7.59 -10.38 5.44
CA THR A 31 -6.67 -9.63 6.31
C THR A 31 -7.16 -8.19 6.51
N ALA A 32 -7.76 -7.56 5.50
CA ALA A 32 -8.34 -6.22 5.64
C ALA A 32 -9.56 -6.21 6.58
N LEU A 33 -10.43 -7.22 6.49
CA LEU A 33 -11.53 -7.39 7.45
C LEU A 33 -11.01 -7.64 8.87
N LEU A 34 -10.00 -8.48 9.03
CA LEU A 34 -9.35 -8.70 10.32
C LEU A 34 -8.71 -7.40 10.85
N SER A 35 -8.08 -6.60 10.00
CA SER A 35 -7.50 -5.30 10.39
C SER A 35 -8.56 -4.30 10.83
N LEU A 36 -9.75 -4.32 10.19
CA LEU A 36 -10.88 -3.53 10.65
C LEU A 36 -11.33 -3.94 12.06
N LEU A 37 -11.49 -5.25 12.30
CA LEU A 37 -11.83 -5.79 13.62
C LEU A 37 -10.77 -5.43 14.67
N GLN A 38 -9.48 -5.54 14.33
CA GLN A 38 -8.38 -5.09 15.18
C GLN A 38 -8.53 -3.62 15.57
N GLY A 39 -8.84 -2.76 14.59
CA GLY A 39 -9.09 -1.33 14.82
C GLY A 39 -10.29 -1.08 15.73
N ILE A 40 -11.39 -1.80 15.53
CA ILE A 40 -12.62 -1.68 16.34
C ILE A 40 -12.34 -2.06 17.81
N PHE A 41 -11.74 -3.22 18.06
CA PHE A 41 -11.47 -3.66 19.42
C PHE A 41 -10.41 -2.81 20.11
N ALA A 42 -9.36 -2.39 19.40
CA ALA A 42 -8.34 -1.49 19.93
C ALA A 42 -8.93 -0.11 20.30
N ALA A 43 -9.75 0.47 19.42
CA ALA A 43 -10.38 1.76 19.67
C ALA A 43 -11.33 1.71 20.87
N ARG A 44 -12.19 0.68 20.95
CA ARG A 44 -13.11 0.48 22.08
C ARG A 44 -12.41 0.24 23.42
N LEU A 45 -11.23 -0.43 23.36
CA LEU A 45 -10.47 -0.71 24.58
C LEU A 45 -9.77 0.53 25.11
N LEU A 46 -9.19 1.32 24.20
CA LEU A 46 -8.25 2.37 24.58
C LEU A 46 -8.89 3.76 24.70
N GLY A 47 -10.07 3.99 24.08
CA GLY A 47 -10.63 5.31 23.91
C GLY A 47 -9.89 6.16 22.85
N ASP A 48 -10.40 7.33 22.55
CA ASP A 48 -9.97 8.14 21.40
C ASP A 48 -8.53 8.66 21.52
N GLU A 49 -8.12 9.13 22.70
CA GLU A 49 -6.76 9.65 22.92
C GLU A 49 -5.70 8.56 22.80
N SER A 50 -5.82 7.48 23.57
CA SER A 50 -4.85 6.39 23.56
C SER A 50 -4.83 5.63 22.24
N PHE A 51 -5.96 5.51 21.55
CA PHE A 51 -6.03 4.96 20.20
C PHE A 51 -5.32 5.84 19.17
N GLY A 52 -5.45 7.15 19.28
CA GLY A 52 -4.72 8.11 18.47
C GLY A 52 -3.20 8.00 18.68
N VAL A 53 -2.75 7.89 19.94
CA VAL A 53 -1.33 7.64 20.28
C VAL A 53 -0.86 6.31 19.69
N LEU A 54 -1.64 5.23 19.85
CA LEU A 54 -1.34 3.91 19.26
C LEU A 54 -1.14 4.02 17.74
N ALA A 55 -2.07 4.67 17.03
CA ALA A 55 -2.00 4.86 15.59
C ALA A 55 -0.75 5.65 15.18
N THR A 56 -0.42 6.69 15.93
CA THR A 56 0.76 7.53 15.74
C THR A 56 2.06 6.74 15.90
N ILE A 57 2.19 5.93 16.96
CA ILE A 57 3.34 5.06 17.20
C ILE A 57 3.54 4.10 16.01
N ILE A 58 2.47 3.39 15.59
CA ILE A 58 2.54 2.42 14.50
C ILE A 58 2.96 3.09 13.18
N VAL A 59 2.36 4.25 12.86
CA VAL A 59 2.67 4.96 11.61
C VAL A 59 4.07 5.56 11.66
N PHE A 60 4.51 6.14 12.78
CA PHE A 60 5.84 6.71 12.93
C PHE A 60 6.95 5.66 12.73
N VAL A 61 6.87 4.52 13.45
CA VAL A 61 7.82 3.43 13.32
C VAL A 61 7.86 2.87 11.89
N SER A 62 6.67 2.69 11.29
CA SER A 62 6.56 2.23 9.90
C SER A 62 7.15 3.24 8.91
N SER A 63 7.00 4.54 9.18
CA SER A 63 7.55 5.61 8.33
C SER A 63 9.07 5.67 8.40
N ILE A 64 9.67 5.57 9.59
CA ILE A 64 11.13 5.49 9.77
C ILE A 64 11.69 4.27 9.00
N HIS A 65 11.04 3.11 9.12
CA HIS A 65 11.44 1.94 8.35
C HIS A 65 11.39 2.20 6.83
N ARG A 66 10.26 2.71 6.31
CA ARG A 66 10.08 2.98 4.87
C ARG A 66 11.00 4.06 4.31
N LEU A 67 11.43 5.04 5.13
CA LEU A 67 12.38 6.07 4.73
C LEU A 67 13.80 5.52 4.57
N LEU A 68 14.22 4.64 5.47
CA LEU A 68 15.60 4.17 5.57
C LEU A 68 15.81 2.79 4.90
N SER A 69 14.77 1.96 4.79
CA SER A 69 14.85 0.65 4.14
C SER A 69 14.67 0.78 2.63
N PHE A 70 15.52 0.08 1.87
CA PHE A 70 15.38 -0.04 0.43
C PHE A 70 14.27 -1.05 0.06
N ARG A 71 13.55 -0.80 -1.03
CA ARG A 71 12.51 -1.69 -1.55
C ARG A 71 13.12 -2.89 -2.27
N MET A 72 13.73 -3.78 -1.48
CA MET A 72 14.48 -4.92 -2.00
C MET A 72 13.61 -5.95 -2.71
N ASN A 73 12.29 -5.98 -2.46
CA ASN A 73 11.41 -6.93 -3.11
C ASN A 73 11.34 -6.73 -4.63
N GLU A 74 11.21 -5.47 -5.09
CA GLU A 74 11.17 -5.14 -6.52
C GLU A 74 12.48 -5.52 -7.22
N LEU A 75 13.61 -5.27 -6.53
CA LEU A 75 14.94 -5.64 -6.99
C LEU A 75 15.07 -7.16 -7.11
N MET A 76 14.60 -7.91 -6.10
CA MET A 76 14.67 -9.37 -6.10
C MET A 76 13.84 -9.98 -7.23
N VAL A 77 12.62 -9.52 -7.44
CA VAL A 77 11.75 -10.03 -8.53
C VAL A 77 12.41 -9.83 -9.89
N LYS A 78 13.02 -8.66 -10.13
CA LYS A 78 13.74 -8.38 -11.39
C LYS A 78 14.95 -9.31 -11.56
N TYR A 79 15.88 -9.29 -10.61
CA TYR A 79 17.17 -9.95 -10.78
C TYR A 79 17.12 -11.47 -10.63
N LEU A 80 16.15 -12.04 -9.92
CA LEU A 80 15.94 -13.49 -9.91
C LEU A 80 15.46 -14.02 -11.27
N ALA A 81 14.74 -13.19 -12.04
CA ALA A 81 14.31 -13.56 -13.39
C ALA A 81 15.42 -13.41 -14.44
N GLU A 82 16.36 -12.46 -14.25
CA GLU A 82 17.37 -12.07 -15.25
C GLU A 82 18.74 -12.74 -15.03
N SER A 83 19.06 -13.15 -13.78
CA SER A 83 20.41 -13.56 -13.39
C SER A 83 20.59 -15.09 -13.37
N LYS A 84 21.84 -15.55 -13.65
CA LYS A 84 22.22 -16.94 -13.45
C LYS A 84 22.34 -17.28 -11.96
N ASP A 85 22.18 -18.55 -11.60
CA ASP A 85 22.07 -19.06 -10.23
C ASP A 85 23.10 -18.48 -9.23
N ARG A 86 24.39 -18.45 -9.61
CA ARG A 86 25.45 -17.90 -8.75
C ARG A 86 25.36 -16.37 -8.57
N GLN A 87 25.02 -15.66 -9.64
CA GLN A 87 24.85 -14.20 -9.57
C GLN A 87 23.59 -13.86 -8.78
N ALA A 88 22.48 -14.53 -9.03
CA ALA A 88 21.25 -14.38 -8.26
C ALA A 88 21.49 -14.63 -6.77
N ALA A 89 22.25 -15.66 -6.40
CA ALA A 89 22.61 -15.94 -5.01
C ALA A 89 23.41 -14.80 -4.35
N ALA A 90 24.40 -14.24 -5.09
CA ALA A 90 25.17 -13.10 -4.61
C ALA A 90 24.29 -11.84 -4.42
N ILE A 91 23.32 -11.60 -5.30
CA ILE A 91 22.39 -10.47 -5.24
C ILE A 91 21.42 -10.64 -4.06
N VAL A 92 20.85 -11.83 -3.84
CA VAL A 92 19.98 -12.12 -2.67
C VAL A 92 20.75 -11.85 -1.37
N LYS A 93 22.00 -12.32 -1.27
CA LYS A 93 22.86 -12.09 -0.11
C LYS A 93 23.15 -10.58 0.09
N ALA A 94 23.50 -9.88 -0.98
CA ALA A 94 23.79 -8.44 -0.93
C ALA A 94 22.55 -7.64 -0.49
N ALA A 95 21.38 -7.94 -1.06
CA ALA A 95 20.11 -7.31 -0.71
C ALA A 95 19.73 -7.56 0.76
N GLY A 96 19.80 -8.81 1.23
CA GLY A 96 19.50 -9.14 2.62
C GLY A 96 20.45 -8.46 3.62
N LEU A 97 21.75 -8.38 3.32
CA LEU A 97 22.71 -7.64 4.14
C LEU A 97 22.45 -6.14 4.16
N THR A 98 22.15 -5.54 3.01
CA THR A 98 21.81 -4.11 2.89
C THR A 98 20.54 -3.80 3.68
N GLU A 99 19.50 -4.63 3.53
CA GLU A 99 18.24 -4.47 4.27
C GLU A 99 18.45 -4.62 5.77
N ALA A 100 19.24 -5.59 6.21
CA ALA A 100 19.56 -5.77 7.62
C ALA A 100 20.29 -4.55 8.20
N LEU A 101 21.30 -4.02 7.50
CA LEU A 101 22.03 -2.83 7.93
C LEU A 101 21.12 -1.59 7.98
N THR A 102 20.27 -1.39 6.98
CA THR A 102 19.36 -0.25 6.96
C THR A 102 18.24 -0.37 8.00
N SER A 103 17.77 -1.59 8.31
CA SER A 103 16.82 -1.82 9.41
C SER A 103 17.43 -1.57 10.77
N LEU A 104 18.69 -1.95 10.98
CA LEU A 104 19.44 -1.62 12.22
C LEU A 104 19.63 -0.10 12.34
N LEU A 105 20.01 0.57 11.26
CA LEU A 105 20.10 2.03 11.23
C LEU A 105 18.75 2.68 11.53
N ALA A 106 17.66 2.16 10.96
CA ALA A 106 16.31 2.62 11.23
C ALA A 106 15.96 2.49 12.72
N PHE A 107 16.34 1.40 13.37
CA PHE A 107 16.13 1.23 14.81
C PHE A 107 16.94 2.24 15.64
N LEU A 108 18.21 2.48 15.29
CA LEU A 108 19.02 3.49 15.97
C LEU A 108 18.43 4.90 15.83
N VAL A 109 18.02 5.27 14.60
CA VAL A 109 17.35 6.54 14.35
C VAL A 109 16.04 6.64 15.11
N LEU A 110 15.26 5.55 15.17
CA LEU A 110 14.02 5.50 15.95
C LEU A 110 14.28 5.75 17.44
N VAL A 111 15.29 5.09 18.04
CA VAL A 111 15.62 5.26 19.45
C VAL A 111 16.01 6.71 19.76
N LEU A 112 16.79 7.34 18.87
CA LEU A 112 17.17 8.75 19.00
C LEU A 112 15.99 9.71 18.88
N LEU A 113 15.04 9.40 17.99
CA LEU A 113 13.86 10.23 17.74
C LEU A 113 12.68 9.91 18.66
N ALA A 114 12.67 8.80 19.40
CA ALA A 114 11.55 8.39 20.23
C ALA A 114 11.15 9.44 21.30
N PRO A 115 12.09 10.09 22.04
CA PRO A 115 11.71 11.14 22.99
C PRO A 115 11.07 12.34 22.29
N TRP A 116 11.61 12.74 21.13
CA TRP A 116 11.05 13.83 20.33
C TRP A 116 9.65 13.47 19.80
N ALA A 117 9.46 12.26 19.30
CA ALA A 117 8.16 11.79 18.80
C ALA A 117 7.12 11.70 19.93
N ALA A 118 7.49 11.22 21.10
CA ALA A 118 6.64 11.16 22.28
C ALA A 118 6.15 12.57 22.67
N GLN A 119 7.06 13.54 22.72
CA GLN A 119 6.73 14.91 23.10
C GLN A 119 5.89 15.64 22.03
N HIS A 120 6.21 15.49 20.74
CA HIS A 120 5.63 16.31 19.68
C HIS A 120 4.49 15.62 18.93
N LEU A 121 4.51 14.28 18.81
CA LEU A 121 3.48 13.52 18.09
C LEU A 121 2.44 12.95 19.06
N ALA A 122 2.89 12.21 20.09
CA ALA A 122 1.99 11.65 21.10
C ALA A 122 1.51 12.69 22.14
N LYS A 123 2.17 13.87 22.21
CA LYS A 123 1.94 14.92 23.22
C LYS A 123 2.10 14.46 24.66
N ASP A 124 2.74 13.30 24.86
CA ASP A 124 3.03 12.70 26.16
C ASP A 124 4.43 12.09 26.17
N PRO A 125 5.42 12.73 26.84
CA PRO A 125 6.78 12.23 26.92
C PRO A 125 6.91 10.83 27.54
N SER A 126 5.94 10.41 28.39
CA SER A 126 5.95 9.09 29.02
C SER A 126 5.77 7.94 28.03
N THR A 127 5.30 8.24 26.81
CA THR A 127 5.10 7.25 25.74
C THR A 127 6.38 6.90 24.98
N ALA A 128 7.51 7.60 25.20
CA ALA A 128 8.76 7.31 24.52
C ALA A 128 9.20 5.82 24.57
N PRO A 129 9.09 5.11 25.70
CA PRO A 129 9.38 3.68 25.75
C PRO A 129 8.49 2.83 24.84
N LEU A 130 7.25 3.26 24.57
CA LEU A 130 6.32 2.54 23.70
C LEU A 130 6.73 2.64 22.21
N PHE A 131 7.29 3.77 21.78
CA PHE A 131 7.89 3.91 20.45
C PHE A 131 9.05 2.95 20.27
N ILE A 132 9.96 2.87 21.26
CA ILE A 132 11.11 1.96 21.24
C ILE A 132 10.66 0.52 21.30
N PHE A 133 9.70 0.20 22.17
CA PHE A 133 9.12 -1.13 22.30
C PHE A 133 8.52 -1.63 20.98
N TYR A 134 7.65 -0.84 20.35
CA TYR A 134 7.10 -1.21 19.05
C TYR A 134 8.17 -1.20 17.95
N GLY A 135 9.21 -0.38 18.09
CA GLY A 135 10.37 -0.34 17.22
C GLY A 135 11.11 -1.68 17.08
N LEU A 136 10.95 -2.61 18.04
CA LEU A 136 11.48 -3.98 17.94
C LEU A 136 10.96 -4.71 16.69
N VAL A 137 9.86 -4.27 16.08
CA VAL A 137 9.39 -4.78 14.79
C VAL A 137 10.43 -4.66 13.67
N LEU A 138 11.34 -3.70 13.75
CA LEU A 138 12.42 -3.51 12.78
C LEU A 138 13.40 -4.69 12.74
N PHE A 139 13.59 -5.37 13.87
CA PHE A 139 14.39 -6.62 13.92
C PHE A 139 13.67 -7.79 13.24
N ALA A 140 12.35 -7.82 13.28
CA ALA A 140 11.57 -8.83 12.55
C ALA A 140 11.61 -8.58 11.02
N ASN A 141 11.86 -7.34 10.62
CA ASN A 141 11.89 -6.91 9.21
C ASN A 141 13.31 -6.83 8.63
N LEU A 142 14.35 -7.37 9.33
CA LEU A 142 15.76 -7.28 8.88
C LEU A 142 15.99 -7.76 7.43
N THR A 143 15.20 -8.71 6.95
CA THR A 143 15.30 -9.28 5.60
C THR A 143 13.93 -9.52 4.96
N TYR A 144 12.89 -8.86 5.46
CA TYR A 144 11.50 -9.11 5.07
C TYR A 144 11.23 -8.81 3.59
N GLU A 145 11.68 -7.65 3.10
CA GLU A 145 11.48 -7.24 1.71
C GLU A 145 12.26 -8.15 0.74
N THR A 146 13.51 -8.48 1.07
CA THR A 146 14.32 -9.45 0.31
C THR A 146 13.65 -10.82 0.29
N ALA A 147 13.19 -11.31 1.44
CA ALA A 147 12.51 -12.58 1.58
C ALA A 147 11.20 -12.61 0.79
N LEU A 148 10.43 -11.53 0.84
CA LEU A 148 9.20 -11.35 0.07
C LEU A 148 9.48 -11.43 -1.44
N GLY A 149 10.51 -10.73 -1.91
CA GLY A 149 10.94 -10.77 -3.31
C GLY A 149 11.39 -12.15 -3.77
N VAL A 150 12.07 -12.91 -2.92
CA VAL A 150 12.44 -14.31 -3.20
C VAL A 150 11.20 -15.19 -3.33
N LEU A 151 10.21 -15.05 -2.46
CA LEU A 151 8.96 -15.82 -2.57
C LEU A 151 8.17 -15.45 -3.83
N GLN A 152 8.12 -14.18 -4.19
CA GLN A 152 7.44 -13.70 -5.39
C GLN A 152 8.17 -14.14 -6.67
N GLY A 153 9.48 -13.99 -6.73
CA GLY A 153 10.31 -14.46 -7.85
C GLY A 153 10.30 -15.99 -8.02
N GLY A 154 10.01 -16.73 -6.94
CA GLY A 154 9.82 -18.19 -6.95
C GLY A 154 8.37 -18.65 -7.13
N ASP A 155 7.44 -17.78 -7.51
CA ASP A 155 5.99 -18.07 -7.66
C ASP A 155 5.31 -18.66 -6.40
N LEU A 156 5.84 -18.35 -5.21
CA LEU A 156 5.34 -18.85 -3.93
C LEU A 156 4.27 -17.93 -3.28
N PHE A 157 3.45 -17.27 -4.09
CA PHE A 157 2.40 -16.35 -3.65
C PHE A 157 1.40 -16.97 -2.65
N SER A 158 1.10 -18.26 -2.81
CA SER A 158 0.22 -18.97 -1.87
C SER A 158 0.82 -19.07 -0.46
N ARG A 159 2.13 -19.24 -0.35
CA ARG A 159 2.84 -19.26 0.94
C ARG A 159 2.84 -17.89 1.60
N GLN A 160 3.07 -16.84 0.83
CA GLN A 160 2.95 -15.46 1.30
C GLN A 160 1.53 -15.19 1.79
N ALA A 161 0.51 -15.57 1.02
CA ALA A 161 -0.89 -15.41 1.40
C ALA A 161 -1.24 -16.11 2.73
N GLN A 162 -0.72 -17.33 2.94
CA GLN A 162 -0.89 -18.08 4.19
C GLN A 162 -0.28 -17.34 5.39
N ILE A 163 0.96 -16.83 5.26
CA ILE A 163 1.61 -16.07 6.34
C ILE A 163 0.80 -14.83 6.69
N ASN A 164 0.37 -14.06 5.68
CA ASN A 164 -0.43 -12.86 5.88
C ASN A 164 -1.75 -13.15 6.60
N LEU A 165 -2.41 -14.25 6.21
CA LEU A 165 -3.66 -14.66 6.85
C LEU A 165 -3.45 -15.08 8.31
N ILE A 166 -2.44 -15.92 8.58
CA ILE A 166 -2.12 -16.37 9.95
C ILE A 166 -1.73 -15.17 10.82
N GLN A 167 -0.91 -14.25 10.28
CA GLN A 167 -0.56 -13.00 10.96
C GLN A 167 -1.81 -12.18 11.30
N GLY A 168 -2.73 -12.03 10.35
CA GLY A 168 -3.97 -11.29 10.56
C GLY A 168 -4.83 -11.92 11.67
N ILE A 169 -4.99 -13.25 11.65
CA ILE A 169 -5.74 -14.01 12.66
C ILE A 169 -5.06 -13.91 14.03
N LEU A 170 -3.74 -14.10 14.10
CA LEU A 170 -2.97 -14.00 15.33
C LEU A 170 -3.13 -12.62 15.97
N THR A 171 -2.92 -11.56 15.20
CA THR A 171 -3.04 -10.18 15.69
C THR A 171 -4.47 -9.88 16.15
N ALA A 172 -5.48 -10.27 15.36
CA ALA A 172 -6.88 -10.06 15.71
C ALA A 172 -7.27 -10.83 16.99
N GLY A 173 -6.81 -12.08 17.11
CA GLY A 173 -7.05 -12.91 18.30
C GLY A 173 -6.41 -12.32 19.55
N LEU A 174 -5.17 -11.85 19.45
CA LEU A 174 -4.47 -11.20 20.58
C LEU A 174 -5.10 -9.87 20.98
N ILE A 175 -5.57 -9.06 20.03
CA ILE A 175 -6.27 -7.80 20.32
C ILE A 175 -7.65 -8.07 20.92
N LEU A 176 -8.37 -9.09 20.45
CA LEU A 176 -9.63 -9.52 21.05
C LEU A 176 -9.41 -10.01 22.50
N LEU A 177 -8.35 -10.77 22.74
CA LEU A 177 -7.95 -11.18 24.10
C LEU A 177 -7.66 -9.96 24.98
N ALA A 178 -6.89 -8.99 24.47
CA ALA A 178 -6.60 -7.74 25.17
C ALA A 178 -7.89 -6.97 25.51
N TYR A 179 -8.86 -6.93 24.59
CA TYR A 179 -10.16 -6.31 24.79
C TYR A 179 -10.97 -6.99 25.91
N VAL A 180 -11.04 -8.34 25.90
CA VAL A 180 -11.77 -9.11 26.90
C VAL A 180 -11.14 -8.98 28.29
N LEU A 181 -9.80 -8.98 28.36
CA LEU A 181 -9.05 -8.85 29.61
C LEU A 181 -8.85 -7.40 30.06
N LYS A 182 -9.39 -6.43 29.29
CA LYS A 182 -9.28 -4.98 29.56
C LYS A 182 -7.83 -4.53 29.74
N TRP A 183 -6.93 -5.01 28.89
CA TRP A 183 -5.52 -4.66 28.91
C TRP A 183 -5.28 -3.22 28.39
N GLY A 184 -4.09 -2.68 28.68
CA GLY A 184 -3.72 -1.33 28.24
C GLY A 184 -3.06 -1.28 26.86
N MET A 185 -2.59 -0.08 26.48
CA MET A 185 -1.98 0.22 25.19
C MET A 185 -0.71 -0.62 24.92
N ALA A 186 0.12 -0.88 25.93
CA ALA A 186 1.34 -1.65 25.76
C ALA A 186 1.06 -3.10 25.28
N GLN A 187 -0.01 -3.73 25.78
CA GLN A 187 -0.40 -5.08 25.39
C GLN A 187 -1.02 -5.10 23.99
N VAL A 188 -1.75 -4.05 23.60
CA VAL A 188 -2.24 -3.89 22.22
C VAL A 188 -1.06 -3.71 21.26
N LEU A 189 -0.06 -2.90 21.61
CA LEU A 189 1.20 -2.79 20.84
C LEU A 189 1.94 -4.12 20.76
N LEU A 190 1.98 -4.89 21.86
CA LEU A 190 2.55 -6.23 21.88
C LEU A 190 1.83 -7.16 20.89
N ALA A 191 0.50 -7.12 20.82
CA ALA A 191 -0.27 -7.90 19.87
C ALA A 191 0.10 -7.58 18.41
N TYR A 192 0.22 -6.30 18.06
CA TYR A 192 0.71 -5.88 16.75
C TYR A 192 2.14 -6.31 16.50
N LEU A 193 3.03 -6.15 17.50
CA LEU A 193 4.42 -6.55 17.40
C LEU A 193 4.56 -8.06 17.15
N LEU A 194 3.88 -8.90 17.93
CA LEU A 194 3.93 -10.36 17.79
C LEU A 194 3.42 -10.80 16.41
N GLY A 195 2.32 -10.20 15.92
CA GLY A 195 1.83 -10.48 14.58
C GLY A 195 2.86 -10.13 13.49
N LYS A 196 3.51 -8.97 13.61
CA LYS A 196 4.57 -8.55 12.66
C LYS A 196 5.84 -9.40 12.78
N VAL A 197 6.24 -9.78 13.99
CA VAL A 197 7.37 -10.70 14.22
C VAL A 197 7.08 -12.05 13.57
N PHE A 198 5.88 -12.60 13.75
CA PHE A 198 5.48 -13.83 13.08
C PHE A 198 5.58 -13.70 11.55
N ALA A 199 5.05 -12.61 10.98
CA ALA A 199 5.11 -12.37 9.53
C ALA A 199 6.55 -12.22 9.04
N GLY A 200 7.38 -11.42 9.71
CA GLY A 200 8.77 -11.15 9.33
C GLY A 200 9.62 -12.42 9.37
N LEU A 201 9.65 -13.08 10.53
CA LEU A 201 10.43 -14.31 10.72
C LEU A 201 9.89 -15.47 9.86
N GLY A 202 8.57 -15.61 9.74
CA GLY A 202 7.94 -16.65 8.92
C GLY A 202 8.26 -16.50 7.45
N THR A 203 8.18 -15.26 6.90
CA THR A 203 8.54 -14.97 5.51
C THR A 203 10.02 -15.23 5.26
N THR A 204 10.89 -14.76 6.14
CA THR A 204 12.33 -14.97 6.05
C THR A 204 12.69 -16.47 6.09
N TRP A 205 12.10 -17.23 7.01
CA TRP A 205 12.31 -18.67 7.09
C TRP A 205 11.88 -19.43 5.83
N LEU A 206 10.70 -19.10 5.29
CA LEU A 206 10.22 -19.69 4.03
C LEU A 206 11.13 -19.31 2.85
N ALA A 207 11.57 -18.06 2.79
CA ALA A 207 12.49 -17.61 1.73
C ALA A 207 13.83 -18.33 1.82
N LEU A 208 14.43 -18.48 2.99
CA LEU A 208 15.68 -19.22 3.19
C LEU A 208 15.56 -20.70 2.74
N ARG A 209 14.43 -21.35 3.08
CA ARG A 209 14.15 -22.70 2.58
C ARG A 209 14.01 -22.75 1.04
N SER A 210 13.37 -21.73 0.48
CA SER A 210 13.14 -21.63 -0.97
C SER A 210 14.43 -21.32 -1.72
N CYS A 211 15.32 -20.50 -1.15
CA CYS A 211 16.65 -20.24 -1.73
C CYS A 211 17.45 -21.52 -1.96
N ASN A 212 17.40 -22.49 -1.06
CA ASN A 212 18.08 -23.79 -1.26
C ASN A 212 17.56 -24.58 -2.46
N ARG A 213 16.29 -24.34 -2.89
CA ARG A 213 15.69 -24.99 -4.07
C ARG A 213 15.93 -24.17 -5.33
N ILE A 214 15.85 -22.84 -5.25
CA ILE A 214 15.93 -21.92 -6.39
C ILE A 214 17.39 -21.67 -6.77
N LEU A 215 18.28 -21.46 -5.78
CA LEU A 215 19.67 -21.04 -5.99
C LEU A 215 20.68 -22.17 -5.75
N GLY A 216 20.21 -23.33 -5.29
CA GLY A 216 21.06 -24.48 -4.94
C GLY A 216 21.58 -24.45 -3.49
N LYS A 217 22.02 -25.63 -3.02
CA LYS A 217 22.64 -25.76 -1.66
C LYS A 217 23.95 -24.98 -1.60
N GLY A 218 24.17 -24.27 -0.49
CA GLY A 218 25.39 -23.47 -0.29
C GLY A 218 25.36 -22.09 -0.94
N TRP A 219 24.23 -21.60 -1.39
CA TRP A 219 24.06 -20.27 -2.01
C TRP A 219 24.62 -19.12 -1.16
N TRP A 220 24.58 -19.23 0.17
CA TRP A 220 25.12 -18.23 1.11
C TRP A 220 26.66 -18.13 1.08
N GLN A 221 27.38 -19.15 0.56
CA GLN A 221 28.84 -19.16 0.44
C GLN A 221 29.32 -18.38 -0.79
N VAL A 222 28.43 -18.06 -1.74
CA VAL A 222 28.80 -17.32 -2.95
C VAL A 222 29.39 -15.97 -2.56
N PRO A 223 30.58 -15.61 -3.10
CA PRO A 223 31.21 -14.32 -2.79
C PRO A 223 30.39 -13.15 -3.34
N LEU A 224 30.33 -12.06 -2.56
CA LEU A 224 29.64 -10.82 -3.01
C LEU A 224 30.24 -10.21 -4.28
N LYS A 225 31.50 -10.50 -4.60
CA LYS A 225 32.14 -10.09 -5.86
C LYS A 225 31.42 -10.62 -7.11
N THR A 226 30.66 -11.73 -6.97
CA THR A 226 29.88 -12.34 -8.06
C THR A 226 28.65 -11.50 -8.48
N VAL A 227 28.26 -10.48 -7.72
CA VAL A 227 27.18 -9.55 -8.08
C VAL A 227 27.41 -8.90 -9.46
N GLY A 228 28.68 -8.64 -9.82
CA GLY A 228 29.03 -8.02 -11.10
C GLY A 228 28.82 -6.51 -11.08
N ASN A 229 27.71 -6.01 -11.60
CA ASN A 229 27.47 -4.56 -11.74
C ASN A 229 26.84 -3.92 -10.49
N TRP A 230 27.66 -3.60 -9.49
CA TRP A 230 27.24 -2.89 -8.28
C TRP A 230 26.65 -1.49 -8.53
N SER A 231 27.09 -0.82 -9.60
CA SER A 231 26.58 0.51 -9.93
C SER A 231 25.12 0.47 -10.35
N GLU A 232 24.76 -0.49 -11.18
CA GLU A 232 23.38 -0.69 -11.62
C GLU A 232 22.47 -1.08 -10.44
N LEU A 233 22.93 -2.01 -9.59
CA LEU A 233 22.19 -2.45 -8.42
C LEU A 233 21.89 -1.30 -7.47
N ARG A 234 22.90 -0.48 -7.16
CA ARG A 234 22.74 0.72 -6.32
C ARG A 234 21.82 1.75 -6.94
N HIS A 235 21.98 2.04 -8.24
CA HIS A 235 21.11 2.98 -8.93
C HIS A 235 19.65 2.56 -8.90
N PHE A 236 19.37 1.27 -9.13
CA PHE A 236 18.03 0.73 -9.04
C PHE A 236 17.45 0.83 -7.61
N ALA A 237 18.22 0.41 -6.61
CA ALA A 237 17.80 0.47 -5.20
C ALA A 237 17.51 1.90 -4.74
N ILE A 238 18.36 2.87 -5.10
CA ILE A 238 18.16 4.29 -4.75
C ILE A 238 16.94 4.86 -5.46
N SER A 239 16.76 4.56 -6.75
CA SER A 239 15.63 5.03 -7.54
C SER A 239 14.28 4.54 -6.99
N THR A 240 14.18 3.25 -6.65
CA THR A 240 12.96 2.65 -6.09
C THR A 240 12.67 3.18 -4.69
N ASN A 241 13.70 3.39 -3.87
CA ASN A 241 13.55 3.99 -2.54
C ASN A 241 13.06 5.43 -2.63
N LEU A 242 13.66 6.25 -3.50
CA LEU A 242 13.27 7.66 -3.66
C LEU A 242 11.80 7.80 -4.08
N HIS A 243 11.35 6.93 -4.99
CA HIS A 243 9.93 6.87 -5.37
C HIS A 243 9.02 6.48 -4.18
N GLY A 244 9.43 5.50 -3.38
CA GLY A 244 8.73 5.09 -2.15
C GLY A 244 8.65 6.20 -1.11
N THR A 245 9.77 6.92 -0.92
CA THR A 245 9.86 8.08 -0.03
C THR A 245 8.93 9.22 -0.46
N ALA A 246 8.91 9.54 -1.76
CA ALA A 246 8.00 10.55 -2.28
C ALA A 246 6.53 10.19 -2.02
N ASN A 247 6.14 8.93 -2.25
CA ASN A 247 4.79 8.46 -1.93
C ASN A 247 4.48 8.52 -0.44
N LEU A 248 5.45 8.19 0.43
CA LEU A 248 5.27 8.30 1.87
C LEU A 248 4.96 9.73 2.28
N VAL A 249 5.77 10.70 1.80
CA VAL A 249 5.61 12.13 2.16
C VAL A 249 4.30 12.70 1.59
N PHE A 250 3.97 12.38 0.34
CA PHE A 250 2.83 13.02 -0.34
C PHE A 250 1.48 12.34 -0.08
N ARG A 251 1.46 11.10 0.40
CA ARG A 251 0.21 10.32 0.45
C ARG A 251 -0.03 9.56 1.75
N ASP A 252 1.01 9.21 2.50
CA ASP A 252 0.88 8.28 3.62
C ASP A 252 1.30 8.92 4.96
N SER A 253 1.56 10.23 5.00
CA SER A 253 2.06 10.95 6.18
C SER A 253 0.99 11.76 6.92
N GLU A 254 -0.28 11.72 6.47
CA GLU A 254 -1.38 12.53 7.02
C GLU A 254 -1.50 12.38 8.54
N LEU A 255 -1.46 11.14 9.02
CA LEU A 255 -1.57 10.87 10.46
C LEU A 255 -0.45 11.52 11.27
N LEU A 256 0.77 11.55 10.73
CA LEU A 256 1.90 12.21 11.40
C LEU A 256 1.74 13.74 11.39
N PHE A 257 1.28 14.32 10.29
CA PHE A 257 0.98 15.75 10.23
C PHE A 257 -0.13 16.14 11.21
N ILE A 258 -1.22 15.36 11.26
CA ILE A 258 -2.32 15.62 12.20
C ILE A 258 -1.82 15.47 13.65
N SER A 259 -1.07 14.42 13.98
CA SER A 259 -0.52 14.23 15.31
C SER A 259 0.42 15.37 15.71
N PHE A 260 1.29 15.79 14.79
CA PHE A 260 2.29 16.83 15.04
C PHE A 260 1.65 18.23 15.21
N LEU A 261 0.80 18.64 14.24
CA LEU A 261 0.25 19.98 14.14
C LEU A 261 -1.03 20.17 14.97
N ARG A 262 -1.72 19.07 15.33
CA ARG A 262 -2.97 19.08 16.09
C ARG A 262 -2.89 18.19 17.33
N SER A 263 -3.51 17.02 17.28
CA SER A 263 -3.56 16.11 18.42
C SER A 263 -3.64 14.64 18.03
N PRO A 264 -3.25 13.72 18.94
CA PRO A 264 -3.48 12.29 18.77
C PRO A 264 -4.95 11.92 18.59
N VAL A 265 -5.86 12.61 19.29
CA VAL A 265 -7.32 12.41 19.19
C VAL A 265 -7.81 12.62 17.75
N GLU A 266 -7.44 13.76 17.13
CA GLU A 266 -7.78 14.03 15.73
C GLU A 266 -7.16 12.99 14.77
N SER A 267 -5.96 12.50 15.07
CA SER A 267 -5.34 11.39 14.32
C SER A 267 -6.13 10.09 14.46
N GLY A 268 -6.67 9.81 15.65
CA GLY A 268 -7.55 8.67 15.89
C GLY A 268 -8.82 8.72 15.03
N TYR A 269 -9.48 9.88 14.97
CA TYR A 269 -10.66 10.09 14.12
C TYR A 269 -10.34 9.92 12.64
N PHE A 270 -9.24 10.49 12.19
CA PHE A 270 -8.79 10.36 10.81
C PHE A 270 -8.41 8.91 10.46
N ARG A 271 -7.76 8.20 11.38
CA ARG A 271 -7.39 6.79 11.22
C ARG A 271 -8.61 5.89 11.04
N ILE A 272 -9.68 6.11 11.81
CA ILE A 272 -10.94 5.37 11.67
C ILE A 272 -11.58 5.67 10.32
N ALA A 273 -11.66 6.96 9.94
CA ALA A 273 -12.18 7.36 8.65
C ALA A 273 -11.44 6.67 7.50
N GLN A 274 -10.10 6.68 7.51
CA GLN A 274 -9.28 5.95 6.52
C GLN A 274 -9.52 4.43 6.55
N GLY A 275 -9.64 3.83 7.73
CA GLY A 275 -9.88 2.38 7.88
C GLY A 275 -11.18 1.95 7.21
N VAL A 276 -12.25 2.72 7.38
CA VAL A 276 -13.55 2.46 6.74
C VAL A 276 -13.46 2.65 5.22
N ILE A 277 -12.82 3.73 4.77
CA ILE A 277 -12.63 4.01 3.34
C ILE A 277 -11.83 2.95 2.61
N ASN A 278 -10.81 2.39 3.24
CA ASN A 278 -9.99 1.34 2.63
C ASN A 278 -10.82 0.11 2.22
N LEU A 279 -11.94 -0.16 2.90
CA LEU A 279 -12.87 -1.24 2.51
C LEU A 279 -13.53 -0.97 1.14
N VAL A 280 -13.75 0.31 0.78
CA VAL A 280 -14.31 0.69 -0.53
C VAL A 280 -13.33 0.36 -1.65
N MET A 281 -12.02 0.56 -1.41
CA MET A 281 -10.96 0.33 -2.40
C MET A 281 -10.61 -1.15 -2.58
N LEU A 282 -10.83 -1.96 -1.55
CA LEU A 282 -10.36 -3.34 -1.48
C LEU A 282 -10.76 -4.23 -2.67
N PRO A 283 -12.02 -4.22 -3.16
CA PRO A 283 -12.39 -5.04 -4.32
C PRO A 283 -11.82 -4.52 -5.65
N ILE A 284 -11.36 -3.25 -5.70
CA ILE A 284 -10.86 -2.62 -6.93
C ILE A 284 -9.38 -2.93 -7.18
N GLU A 285 -8.57 -3.08 -6.14
CA GLU A 285 -7.13 -3.34 -6.25
C GLU A 285 -6.78 -4.52 -7.17
N PRO A 286 -7.46 -5.68 -7.11
CA PRO A 286 -7.16 -6.82 -7.97
C PRO A 286 -7.45 -6.59 -9.45
N PHE A 287 -8.31 -5.60 -9.77
CA PHE A 287 -8.63 -5.26 -11.16
C PHE A 287 -7.57 -4.38 -11.82
N ILE A 288 -6.68 -3.73 -11.06
CA ILE A 288 -5.69 -2.79 -11.61
C ILE A 288 -4.76 -3.49 -12.59
N ALA A 289 -4.16 -4.62 -12.23
CA ALA A 289 -3.20 -5.32 -13.07
C ALA A 289 -3.83 -5.95 -14.34
N PRO A 290 -4.98 -6.67 -14.27
CA PRO A 290 -5.66 -7.15 -15.48
C PRO A 290 -6.14 -6.01 -16.40
N THR A 291 -6.62 -4.91 -15.82
CA THR A 291 -7.02 -3.72 -16.59
C THR A 291 -5.83 -3.13 -17.34
N TYR A 292 -4.67 -3.03 -16.70
CA TYR A 292 -3.43 -2.55 -17.35
C TYR A 292 -3.02 -3.45 -18.52
N ALA A 293 -3.04 -4.77 -18.33
CA ALA A 293 -2.69 -5.71 -19.38
C ALA A 293 -3.60 -5.58 -20.61
N GLU A 294 -4.92 -5.45 -20.42
CA GLU A 294 -5.87 -5.31 -21.52
C GLU A 294 -5.79 -3.94 -22.20
N ILE A 295 -5.58 -2.86 -21.43
CA ILE A 295 -5.31 -1.53 -21.99
C ILE A 295 -4.04 -1.57 -22.85
N SER A 296 -2.95 -2.16 -22.35
CA SER A 296 -1.69 -2.26 -23.08
C SER A 296 -1.85 -3.03 -24.38
N ARG A 297 -2.63 -4.11 -24.36
CA ARG A 297 -2.92 -4.92 -25.54
C ARG A 297 -3.70 -4.16 -26.59
N THR A 298 -4.81 -3.52 -26.22
CA THR A 298 -5.65 -2.75 -27.16
C THR A 298 -4.91 -1.56 -27.75
N ILE A 299 -4.03 -0.91 -26.96
CA ILE A 299 -3.17 0.19 -27.43
C ILE A 299 -2.08 -0.31 -28.40
N ALA A 300 -1.43 -1.45 -28.09
CA ALA A 300 -0.43 -2.05 -28.99
C ALA A 300 -1.03 -2.46 -30.33
N GLN A 301 -2.28 -2.93 -30.33
CA GLN A 301 -3.05 -3.26 -31.54
C GLN A 301 -3.65 -2.04 -32.23
N LYS A 302 -3.46 -0.83 -31.69
CA LYS A 302 -4.04 0.44 -32.20
C LYS A 302 -5.57 0.43 -32.24
N GLU A 303 -6.22 -0.37 -31.41
CA GLU A 303 -7.69 -0.48 -31.32
C GLU A 303 -8.25 0.61 -30.39
N TRP A 304 -8.19 1.87 -30.83
CA TRP A 304 -8.54 3.03 -30.00
C TRP A 304 -10.00 3.04 -29.56
N PHE A 305 -10.94 2.63 -30.42
CA PHE A 305 -12.36 2.49 -30.06
C PHE A 305 -12.60 1.40 -29.02
N ALA A 306 -11.90 0.26 -29.13
CA ALA A 306 -11.95 -0.80 -28.13
C ALA A 306 -11.37 -0.34 -26.81
N SER A 307 -10.22 0.36 -26.82
CA SER A 307 -9.61 0.98 -25.63
C SER A 307 -10.58 1.93 -24.94
N ARG A 308 -11.21 2.86 -25.68
CA ARG A 308 -12.18 3.82 -25.15
C ARG A 308 -13.40 3.14 -24.52
N ARG A 309 -13.90 2.09 -25.17
CA ARG A 309 -15.02 1.26 -24.67
C ARG A 309 -14.63 0.48 -23.42
N LEU A 310 -13.41 -0.07 -23.37
CA LEU A 310 -12.86 -0.76 -22.21
C LEU A 310 -12.81 0.17 -21.00
N LEU A 311 -12.19 1.37 -21.14
CA LEU A 311 -12.10 2.37 -20.06
C LEU A 311 -13.48 2.73 -19.50
N LYS A 312 -14.47 2.96 -20.37
CA LYS A 312 -15.85 3.23 -19.95
C LYS A 312 -16.44 2.05 -19.17
N ARG A 313 -16.25 0.80 -19.63
CA ARG A 313 -16.81 -0.40 -18.99
C ARG A 313 -16.20 -0.65 -17.61
N VAL A 314 -14.87 -0.53 -17.50
CA VAL A 314 -14.20 -0.74 -16.19
C VAL A 314 -14.55 0.37 -15.19
N SER A 315 -14.73 1.63 -15.66
CA SER A 315 -15.23 2.71 -14.80
C SER A 315 -16.67 2.46 -14.33
N ILE A 316 -17.57 2.00 -15.21
CA ILE A 316 -18.95 1.67 -14.83
C ILE A 316 -18.96 0.51 -13.82
N LEU A 317 -18.14 -0.53 -14.02
CA LEU A 317 -18.02 -1.65 -13.10
C LEU A 317 -17.54 -1.21 -11.73
N ALA A 318 -16.49 -0.37 -11.70
CA ALA A 318 -15.98 0.20 -10.45
C ALA A 318 -17.00 1.12 -9.78
N ALA A 319 -17.73 1.96 -10.55
CA ALA A 319 -18.79 2.82 -10.03
C ALA A 319 -19.96 2.01 -9.48
N ALA A 320 -20.34 0.90 -10.13
CA ALA A 320 -21.42 0.01 -9.68
C ALA A 320 -21.15 -0.65 -8.32
N TRP A 321 -19.89 -0.75 -7.91
CA TRP A 321 -19.48 -1.13 -6.55
C TRP A 321 -19.34 0.08 -5.65
N THR A 322 -18.55 1.07 -6.08
CA THR A 322 -18.14 2.20 -5.24
C THR A 322 -19.32 3.08 -4.84
N LEU A 323 -20.23 3.41 -5.76
CA LEU A 323 -21.34 4.32 -5.47
C LEU A 323 -22.36 3.75 -4.46
N PRO A 324 -22.82 2.48 -4.56
CA PRO A 324 -23.68 1.92 -3.53
C PRO A 324 -23.02 1.83 -2.15
N VAL A 325 -21.74 1.42 -2.10
CA VAL A 325 -21.01 1.34 -0.81
C VAL A 325 -20.78 2.75 -0.24
N ALA A 326 -20.40 3.72 -1.06
CA ALA A 326 -20.26 5.10 -0.64
C ALA A 326 -21.60 5.69 -0.17
N GLY A 327 -22.69 5.43 -0.90
CA GLY A 327 -24.04 5.83 -0.51
C GLY A 327 -24.48 5.19 0.81
N PHE A 328 -24.21 3.89 1.00
CA PHE A 328 -24.48 3.21 2.26
C PHE A 328 -23.70 3.84 3.42
N LEU A 329 -22.39 4.07 3.25
CA LEU A 329 -21.57 4.71 4.28
C LEU A 329 -21.98 6.16 4.54
N ALA A 330 -22.39 6.90 3.52
CA ALA A 330 -22.88 8.26 3.68
C ALA A 330 -24.21 8.33 4.45
N LEU A 331 -25.12 7.39 4.20
CA LEU A 331 -26.42 7.33 4.87
C LEU A 331 -26.32 6.78 6.30
N PHE A 332 -25.58 5.68 6.47
CA PHE A 332 -25.57 4.92 7.71
C PHE A 332 -24.32 5.13 8.57
N GLY A 333 -23.26 5.73 8.02
CA GLY A 333 -21.97 5.91 8.71
C GLY A 333 -22.08 6.71 10.01
N TYR A 334 -23.03 7.67 10.09
CA TYR A 334 -23.29 8.45 11.29
C TYR A 334 -23.66 7.57 12.50
N TRP A 335 -24.39 6.48 12.28
CA TRP A 335 -24.76 5.50 13.32
C TRP A 335 -23.76 4.35 13.38
N LEU A 336 -23.21 3.94 12.24
CA LEU A 336 -22.32 2.79 12.14
C LEU A 336 -20.97 3.03 12.86
N ILE A 337 -20.38 4.23 12.72
CA ILE A 337 -19.12 4.53 13.39
C ILE A 337 -19.25 4.45 14.92
N PRO A 338 -20.18 5.14 15.57
CA PRO A 338 -20.38 5.02 17.02
C PRO A 338 -20.75 3.60 17.45
N LEU A 339 -21.55 2.90 16.66
CA LEU A 339 -21.94 1.51 16.94
C LEU A 339 -20.73 0.57 16.94
N LEU A 340 -19.79 0.73 16.02
CA LEU A 340 -18.61 -0.14 15.88
C LEU A 340 -17.48 0.27 16.81
N TYR A 341 -17.13 1.56 16.85
CA TYR A 341 -15.92 2.05 17.52
C TYR A 341 -16.19 2.63 18.90
N GLY A 342 -17.35 3.22 19.15
CA GLY A 342 -17.73 3.93 20.37
C GLY A 342 -18.28 5.32 20.04
N ALA A 343 -19.07 5.89 20.97
CA ALA A 343 -19.76 7.17 20.76
C ALA A 343 -18.79 8.35 20.58
N GLU A 344 -17.63 8.28 21.21
CA GLU A 344 -16.55 9.26 21.14
C GLU A 344 -15.97 9.42 19.73
N TYR A 345 -16.09 8.40 18.88
CA TYR A 345 -15.58 8.42 17.50
C TYR A 345 -16.56 8.98 16.47
N ARG A 346 -17.71 9.50 16.89
CA ARG A 346 -18.65 10.17 15.98
C ARG A 346 -18.00 11.27 15.12
N PRO A 347 -17.00 12.03 15.60
CA PRO A 347 -16.29 13.02 14.78
C PRO A 347 -15.54 12.45 13.58
N ALA A 348 -15.27 11.15 13.52
CA ALA A 348 -14.68 10.50 12.34
C ALA A 348 -15.61 10.49 11.12
N TYR A 349 -16.94 10.61 11.31
CA TYR A 349 -17.92 10.55 10.23
C TYR A 349 -17.75 11.65 9.17
N PRO A 350 -17.67 12.96 9.52
CA PRO A 350 -17.48 13.99 8.49
C PRO A 350 -16.14 13.84 7.72
N ALA A 351 -15.06 13.40 8.39
CA ALA A 351 -13.82 13.10 7.69
C ALA A 351 -13.99 11.92 6.70
N MET A 352 -14.72 10.88 7.10
CA MET A 352 -15.05 9.75 6.21
C MET A 352 -15.83 10.23 4.98
N LEU A 353 -16.82 11.11 5.12
CA LEU A 353 -17.59 11.64 3.98
C LEU A 353 -16.70 12.39 2.99
N ILE A 354 -15.81 13.24 3.50
CA ILE A 354 -14.89 14.00 2.68
C ILE A 354 -13.92 13.04 1.94
N LEU A 355 -13.37 12.07 2.64
CA LEU A 355 -12.47 11.08 2.04
C LEU A 355 -13.18 10.18 1.01
N LEU A 356 -14.48 9.88 1.19
CA LEU A 356 -15.27 9.12 0.22
C LEU A 356 -15.26 9.76 -1.17
N ALA A 357 -15.28 11.09 -1.25
CA ALA A 357 -15.23 11.79 -2.53
C ALA A 357 -13.90 11.53 -3.26
N GLY A 358 -12.77 11.70 -2.59
CA GLY A 358 -11.44 11.49 -3.17
C GLY A 358 -11.15 10.04 -3.51
N TYR A 359 -11.34 9.13 -2.55
CA TYR A 359 -11.10 7.70 -2.74
C TYR A 359 -12.12 7.06 -3.68
N GLY A 360 -13.39 7.49 -3.65
CA GLY A 360 -14.40 7.04 -4.60
C GLY A 360 -14.04 7.40 -6.03
N PHE A 361 -13.56 8.63 -6.25
CA PHE A 361 -13.04 9.06 -7.55
C PHE A 361 -11.83 8.23 -7.97
N ALA A 362 -10.88 7.99 -7.06
CA ALA A 362 -9.71 7.15 -7.30
C ALA A 362 -10.11 5.71 -7.67
N SER A 363 -11.11 5.17 -7.01
CA SER A 363 -11.66 3.84 -7.27
C SER A 363 -12.25 3.72 -8.68
N ILE A 364 -13.09 4.68 -9.07
CA ILE A 364 -13.76 4.66 -10.39
C ILE A 364 -12.75 4.80 -11.52
N PHE A 365 -11.73 5.64 -11.35
CA PHE A 365 -10.70 5.91 -12.35
C PHE A 365 -9.36 5.23 -12.03
N HIS A 366 -9.40 4.03 -11.42
CA HIS A 366 -8.20 3.26 -11.06
C HIS A 366 -7.24 3.00 -12.24
N TRP A 367 -7.74 3.04 -13.47
CA TRP A 367 -6.99 2.86 -14.70
C TRP A 367 -6.21 4.11 -15.19
N ASN A 368 -6.30 5.26 -14.50
CA ASN A 368 -5.70 6.53 -14.92
C ASN A 368 -4.18 6.43 -15.19
N ARG A 369 -3.42 5.90 -14.24
CA ARG A 369 -1.98 5.66 -14.38
C ARG A 369 -1.68 4.53 -15.36
N PRO A 370 -2.30 3.33 -15.29
CA PRO A 370 -2.19 2.28 -16.28
C PRO A 370 -2.33 2.75 -17.72
N LEU A 371 -3.32 3.59 -18.02
CA LEU A 371 -3.53 4.13 -19.36
C LEU A 371 -2.34 4.96 -19.86
N LEU A 372 -1.84 5.88 -19.04
CA LEU A 372 -0.71 6.74 -19.41
C LEU A 372 0.59 5.94 -19.60
N LEU A 373 0.80 4.90 -18.79
CA LEU A 373 1.94 3.99 -18.97
C LEU A 373 1.83 3.23 -20.31
N ALA A 374 0.67 2.70 -20.62
CA ALA A 374 0.42 1.99 -21.89
C ALA A 374 0.54 2.90 -23.13
N LEU A 375 0.20 4.18 -22.99
CA LEU A 375 0.39 5.19 -24.04
C LEU A 375 1.86 5.64 -24.23
N GLY A 376 2.79 5.13 -23.41
CA GLY A 376 4.22 5.48 -23.45
C GLY A 376 4.55 6.82 -22.79
N MET A 377 3.72 7.28 -21.85
CA MET A 377 3.90 8.55 -21.13
C MET A 377 4.16 8.37 -19.62
N PRO A 378 5.18 7.59 -19.19
CA PRO A 378 5.38 7.27 -17.77
C PRO A 378 5.78 8.48 -16.92
N SER A 379 6.44 9.46 -17.50
CA SER A 379 6.86 10.69 -16.81
C SER A 379 5.71 11.63 -16.48
N PHE A 380 4.57 11.55 -17.20
CA PHE A 380 3.46 12.47 -16.99
C PHE A 380 2.77 12.24 -15.63
N PRO A 381 2.29 11.03 -15.27
CA PRO A 381 1.69 10.81 -13.95
C PRO A 381 2.67 11.06 -12.80
N LEU A 382 3.97 10.85 -13.01
CA LEU A 382 4.99 11.17 -12.01
C LEU A 382 5.06 12.69 -11.77
N ARG A 383 5.12 13.50 -12.82
CA ARG A 383 5.14 14.98 -12.69
C ARG A 383 3.86 15.49 -12.02
N VAL A 384 2.70 14.99 -12.44
CA VAL A 384 1.41 15.38 -11.85
C VAL A 384 1.38 15.05 -10.37
N SER A 385 1.74 13.82 -9.97
CA SER A 385 1.72 13.41 -8.56
C SER A 385 2.75 14.19 -7.71
N THR A 386 3.91 14.55 -8.27
CA THR A 386 4.91 15.36 -7.56
C THR A 386 4.40 16.79 -7.35
N ILE A 387 3.88 17.44 -8.39
CA ILE A 387 3.39 18.82 -8.27
C ILE A 387 2.20 18.89 -7.32
N THR A 388 1.20 18.02 -7.52
CA THR A 388 0.01 17.99 -6.65
C THR A 388 0.35 17.57 -5.23
N GLY A 389 1.35 16.68 -5.04
CA GLY A 389 1.85 16.26 -3.75
C GLY A 389 2.55 17.40 -2.99
N LEU A 390 3.39 18.18 -3.67
CA LEU A 390 4.02 19.37 -3.08
C LEU A 390 2.97 20.41 -2.67
N VAL A 391 2.01 20.70 -3.55
CA VAL A 391 0.89 21.62 -3.23
C VAL A 391 0.10 21.09 -2.03
N LYS A 392 -0.24 19.79 -2.01
CA LYS A 392 -0.91 19.14 -0.88
C LYS A 392 -0.13 19.35 0.41
N THR A 393 1.16 19.04 0.42
CA THR A 393 2.01 19.17 1.62
C THR A 393 2.08 20.62 2.12
N LEU A 394 2.22 21.58 1.20
CA LEU A 394 2.20 23.00 1.58
C LEU A 394 0.83 23.41 2.19
N LEU A 395 -0.27 23.03 1.53
CA LEU A 395 -1.61 23.30 2.07
C LEU A 395 -1.82 22.66 3.44
N THR A 396 -1.34 21.42 3.63
CA THR A 396 -1.39 20.75 4.95
C THR A 396 -0.66 21.57 6.01
N LEU A 397 0.58 22.00 5.74
CA LEU A 397 1.37 22.76 6.70
C LEU A 397 0.71 24.10 7.12
N PHE A 398 0.04 24.78 6.19
CA PHE A 398 -0.59 26.08 6.46
C PHE A 398 -2.02 25.96 6.99
N LEU A 399 -2.84 25.05 6.47
CA LEU A 399 -4.26 25.01 6.79
C LEU A 399 -4.60 24.04 7.92
N LEU A 400 -3.86 22.94 8.07
CA LEU A 400 -4.13 21.96 9.12
C LEU A 400 -4.08 22.56 10.54
N PRO A 401 -3.10 23.42 10.92
CA PRO A 401 -3.09 24.06 12.24
C PRO A 401 -4.34 24.91 12.52
N LEU A 402 -4.93 25.50 11.48
CA LEU A 402 -6.06 26.41 11.59
C LEU A 402 -7.42 25.68 11.64
N PHE A 403 -7.58 24.65 10.79
CA PHE A 403 -8.89 24.04 10.53
C PHE A 403 -9.02 22.59 11.00
N GLY A 404 -7.94 21.98 11.54
CA GLY A 404 -7.95 20.62 12.07
C GLY A 404 -8.03 19.51 11.01
N TYR A 405 -8.24 18.27 11.44
CA TYR A 405 -8.17 17.06 10.62
C TYR A 405 -9.19 17.01 9.46
N LEU A 406 -10.27 17.77 9.52
CA LEU A 406 -11.26 17.82 8.43
C LEU A 406 -10.70 18.47 7.17
N ILE A 407 -9.88 19.53 7.35
CA ILE A 407 -9.22 20.14 6.19
C ILE A 407 -8.17 19.21 5.59
N GLU A 408 -7.49 18.39 6.40
CA GLU A 408 -6.56 17.37 5.87
C GLU A 408 -7.31 16.33 5.03
N ALA A 409 -8.49 15.89 5.46
CA ALA A 409 -9.35 15.03 4.66
C ALA A 409 -9.75 15.70 3.34
N ALA A 410 -10.05 17.01 3.36
CA ALA A 410 -10.39 17.76 2.15
C ALA A 410 -9.17 17.95 1.22
N ILE A 411 -8.00 18.25 1.77
CA ILE A 411 -6.75 18.41 1.02
C ILE A 411 -6.36 17.07 0.36
N LEU A 412 -6.45 15.95 1.09
CA LEU A 412 -6.16 14.62 0.55
C LEU A 412 -7.15 14.24 -0.56
N SER A 413 -8.44 14.49 -0.36
CA SER A 413 -9.46 14.28 -1.40
C SER A 413 -9.23 15.15 -2.61
N GLY A 414 -8.89 16.43 -2.41
CA GLY A 414 -8.51 17.36 -3.47
C GLY A 414 -7.28 16.89 -4.25
N TYR A 415 -6.29 16.35 -3.56
CA TYR A 415 -5.11 15.74 -4.19
C TYR A 415 -5.50 14.58 -5.13
N PHE A 416 -6.38 13.68 -4.70
CA PHE A 416 -6.86 12.60 -5.57
C PHE A 416 -7.67 13.13 -6.76
N LEU A 417 -8.59 14.06 -6.53
CA LEU A 417 -9.41 14.64 -7.59
C LEU A 417 -8.53 15.35 -8.63
N ALA A 418 -7.57 16.16 -8.19
CA ALA A 418 -6.68 16.90 -9.08
C ALA A 418 -5.72 15.98 -9.83
N SER A 419 -4.96 15.14 -9.12
CA SER A 419 -3.93 14.29 -9.73
C SER A 419 -4.53 13.25 -10.69
N ILE A 420 -5.59 12.57 -10.26
CA ILE A 420 -6.27 11.57 -11.09
C ILE A 420 -7.05 12.24 -12.20
N GLY A 421 -7.75 13.35 -11.94
CA GLY A 421 -8.50 14.10 -12.94
C GLY A 421 -7.62 14.57 -14.10
N VAL A 422 -6.45 15.13 -13.80
CA VAL A 422 -5.47 15.54 -14.82
C VAL A 422 -4.93 14.35 -15.62
N ASN A 423 -4.64 13.22 -14.93
CA ASN A 423 -4.21 12.00 -15.60
C ASN A 423 -5.29 11.42 -16.53
N VAL A 424 -6.54 11.36 -16.06
CA VAL A 424 -7.70 10.90 -16.84
C VAL A 424 -7.92 11.80 -18.05
N TRP A 425 -7.96 13.12 -17.85
CA TRP A 425 -8.12 14.09 -18.92
C TRP A 425 -7.04 13.92 -20.00
N ARG A 426 -5.76 13.86 -19.60
CA ARG A 426 -4.64 13.72 -20.55
C ARG A 426 -4.70 12.39 -21.30
N GLY A 427 -4.96 11.29 -20.58
CA GLY A 427 -5.06 9.97 -21.18
C GLY A 427 -6.20 9.86 -22.19
N LEU A 428 -7.40 10.35 -21.84
CA LEU A 428 -8.55 10.34 -22.71
C LEU A 428 -8.33 11.23 -23.94
N ARG A 429 -7.78 12.44 -23.76
CA ARG A 429 -7.45 13.33 -24.87
C ARG A 429 -6.48 12.67 -25.86
N GLU A 430 -5.48 11.95 -25.38
CA GLU A 430 -4.53 11.25 -26.24
C GLU A 430 -5.21 10.13 -27.04
N VAL A 431 -6.06 9.32 -26.38
CA VAL A 431 -6.84 8.28 -27.06
C VAL A 431 -7.75 8.89 -28.13
N ASP A 432 -8.47 9.95 -27.78
CA ASP A 432 -9.40 10.63 -28.71
C ASP A 432 -8.65 11.27 -29.89
N THR A 433 -7.44 11.81 -29.67
CA THR A 433 -6.59 12.35 -30.74
C THR A 433 -6.14 11.27 -31.71
N ARG A 434 -5.69 10.11 -31.16
CA ARG A 434 -5.25 8.97 -31.98
C ARG A 434 -6.42 8.28 -32.72
N MET A 435 -7.63 8.33 -32.18
CA MET A 435 -8.86 7.88 -32.88
C MET A 435 -9.17 8.73 -34.12
N LYS A 436 -8.86 10.03 -34.09
CA LYS A 436 -9.16 10.97 -35.19
C LYS A 436 -8.06 11.02 -36.24
N SER A 437 -6.92 10.33 -36.07
CA SER A 437 -5.84 10.35 -37.06
C SER A 437 -6.26 9.64 -38.38
N PRO A 438 -5.90 10.17 -39.55
CA PRO A 438 -6.41 9.72 -40.88
C PRO A 438 -6.21 8.23 -41.17
N SER A 439 -5.17 7.61 -40.64
CA SER A 439 -4.85 6.17 -40.80
C SER A 439 -5.86 5.22 -40.16
N GLN A 440 -6.75 5.70 -39.29
CA GLN A 440 -7.78 4.87 -38.62
C GLN A 440 -9.17 5.07 -39.17
N VAL A 441 -9.46 6.24 -39.77
CA VAL A 441 -10.74 6.52 -40.41
C VAL A 441 -10.93 5.63 -41.66
N GLU A 442 -9.83 5.30 -42.33
CA GLU A 442 -9.84 4.45 -43.53
C GLU A 442 -10.10 2.95 -43.22
N ILE A 443 -9.71 2.48 -42.02
CA ILE A 443 -9.96 1.09 -41.56
C ILE A 443 -11.41 0.92 -41.09
N ALA A 444 -12.00 1.95 -40.45
CA ALA A 444 -13.37 1.90 -39.96
C ALA A 444 -14.40 1.96 -41.03
N HIS A 445 -14.07 2.50 -42.24
CA HIS A 445 -14.95 2.50 -43.42
C HIS A 445 -14.86 1.20 -44.25
N LYS A 446 -13.88 0.34 -43.98
CA LYS A 446 -13.69 -0.96 -44.68
C LYS A 446 -14.12 -2.18 -43.85
N ALA A 447 -14.58 -2.01 -42.61
CA ALA A 447 -15.12 -3.03 -41.70
C ALA A 447 -16.62 -2.81 -41.45
#